data_e7f1d7862d0c7614fc7c5c6512399236
#
_entry.id   e7f1d7862d0c7614fc7c5c6512399236
#
_cell.length_a   1.000
_cell.length_b   1.000
_cell.length_c   1.000
_cell.angle_alpha   90.00
_cell.angle_beta   90.00
_cell.angle_gamma   90.00
#
_symmetry.space_group_name_H-M   'P 1'
#
loop_
_entity.id
_entity.type
_entity.pdbx_description
1 polymer ?
#
loop_
_entity_poly.entity_id
_entity_poly.type
_entity_poly.pdbx_seq_one_letter_code
_entity_poly.pdbx_strand_id
1 'polypeptide(L)'
;MHNSLMKHRAPVLILIGVICVVSILDWMSDYGAWMITPVKVVNGWELALGGDLSSDVLATLATTLTAGFLHADGSHLGGNMLFLWLFGVVVCELCGWRWMLAAFLLPIIGGSIGQLLLDPESPIPGLGASGGVMGLEGFYFGLAFLHPRPSSYVWPLARPVN
;
A
#
# COMPACT_ATOMS: atom_id res chain seq x y z
N MET A 1 18.80 24.26 -3.65
CA MET A 1 18.34 23.39 -2.53
C MET A 1 16.83 23.17 -2.50
N HIS A 2 15.97 24.17 -2.73
CA HIS A 2 14.49 24.00 -2.66
C HIS A 2 13.92 23.04 -3.70
N ASN A 3 14.45 23.02 -4.94
CA ASN A 3 13.99 22.15 -6.03
C ASN A 3 14.32 20.66 -5.85
N SER A 4 15.35 20.30 -5.08
CA SER A 4 15.69 18.88 -4.87
C SER A 4 14.78 18.22 -3.84
N LEU A 5 14.40 18.93 -2.78
CA LEU A 5 13.48 18.41 -1.76
C LEU A 5 12.07 18.14 -2.32
N MET A 6 11.61 18.98 -3.24
CA MET A 6 10.31 18.79 -3.91
C MET A 6 10.29 17.54 -4.80
N LYS A 7 11.41 17.22 -5.49
CA LYS A 7 11.50 16.03 -6.35
C LYS A 7 11.27 14.70 -5.61
N HIS A 8 11.70 14.60 -4.36
CA HIS A 8 11.55 13.36 -3.57
C HIS A 8 10.19 13.27 -2.87
N ARG A 9 9.54 14.41 -2.60
CA ARG A 9 8.23 14.44 -1.94
C ARG A 9 7.06 14.28 -2.91
N ALA A 10 7.21 14.74 -4.14
CA ALA A 10 6.14 14.69 -5.13
C ALA A 10 5.57 13.28 -5.37
N PRO A 11 6.37 12.19 -5.53
CA PRO A 11 5.82 10.86 -5.71
C PRO A 11 4.96 10.37 -4.53
N VAL A 12 5.36 10.71 -3.30
CA VAL A 12 4.61 10.36 -2.08
C VAL A 12 3.29 11.14 -2.02
N LEU A 13 3.33 12.44 -2.32
CA LEU A 13 2.12 13.28 -2.35
C LEU A 13 1.15 12.83 -3.45
N ILE A 14 1.65 12.43 -4.61
CA ILE A 14 0.83 11.87 -5.69
C ILE A 14 0.16 10.58 -5.21
N LEU A 15 0.90 9.67 -4.59
CA LEU A 15 0.35 8.42 -4.07
C LEU A 15 -0.73 8.68 -3.00
N ILE A 16 -0.47 9.58 -2.05
CA ILE A 16 -1.45 10.01 -1.04
C ILE A 16 -2.70 10.58 -1.73
N GLY A 17 -2.52 11.46 -2.71
CA GLY A 17 -3.63 12.06 -3.46
C GLY A 17 -4.48 11.00 -4.17
N VAL A 18 -3.84 10.01 -4.83
CA VAL A 18 -4.53 8.89 -5.48
C VAL A 18 -5.35 8.09 -4.46
N ILE A 19 -4.75 7.71 -3.33
CA ILE A 19 -5.43 6.93 -2.29
C ILE A 19 -6.62 7.72 -1.71
N CYS A 20 -6.44 9.00 -1.41
CA CYS A 20 -7.53 9.85 -0.92
C CYS A 20 -8.68 9.95 -1.91
N VAL A 21 -8.38 10.19 -3.19
CA VAL A 21 -9.41 10.28 -4.24
C VAL A 21 -10.15 8.96 -4.40
N VAL A 22 -9.43 7.83 -4.46
CA VAL A 22 -10.03 6.49 -4.60
C VAL A 22 -10.93 6.18 -3.40
N SER A 23 -10.48 6.43 -2.16
CA SER A 23 -11.29 6.21 -0.96
C SER A 23 -12.55 7.08 -0.93
N ILE A 24 -12.44 8.36 -1.31
CA ILE A 24 -13.59 9.27 -1.34
C ILE A 24 -14.60 8.82 -2.42
N LEU A 25 -14.12 8.44 -3.60
CA LEU A 25 -14.99 7.94 -4.67
C LEU A 25 -15.71 6.64 -4.28
N ASP A 26 -15.03 5.74 -3.57
CA ASP A 26 -15.62 4.51 -3.03
C ASP A 26 -16.73 4.83 -2.02
N TRP A 27 -16.51 5.78 -1.10
CA TRP A 27 -17.55 6.23 -0.15
C TRP A 27 -18.76 6.88 -0.80
N MET A 28 -18.60 7.45 -1.99
CA MET A 28 -19.67 8.10 -2.76
C MET A 28 -20.41 7.14 -3.70
N SER A 29 -19.90 5.95 -3.90
CA SER A 29 -20.41 4.96 -4.85
C SER A 29 -20.88 3.68 -4.14
N ASP A 30 -20.76 2.54 -4.80
CA ASP A 30 -21.09 1.23 -4.24
C ASP A 30 -19.97 0.76 -3.31
N TYR A 31 -20.10 1.15 -2.06
CA TYR A 31 -19.13 0.92 -1.01
C TYR A 31 -18.78 -0.58 -0.90
N GLY A 32 -17.52 -0.89 -1.16
CA GLY A 32 -16.97 -2.22 -0.96
C GLY A 32 -16.85 -3.12 -2.18
N ALA A 33 -17.24 -2.67 -3.37
CA ALA A 33 -17.10 -3.45 -4.60
C ALA A 33 -15.65 -3.89 -4.88
N TRP A 34 -14.67 -3.08 -4.44
CA TRP A 34 -13.24 -3.29 -4.67
C TRP A 34 -12.48 -3.80 -3.43
N MET A 35 -13.20 -4.16 -2.36
CA MET A 35 -12.62 -4.80 -1.18
C MET A 35 -12.22 -6.25 -1.49
N ILE A 36 -11.12 -6.71 -0.91
CA ILE A 36 -10.74 -8.12 -1.00
C ILE A 36 -11.66 -8.97 -0.12
N THR A 37 -12.27 -10.00 -0.68
CA THR A 37 -13.00 -11.03 0.08
C THR A 37 -12.35 -12.37 -0.21
N PRO A 38 -11.67 -13.00 0.76
CA PRO A 38 -10.89 -14.21 0.53
C PRO A 38 -11.63 -15.28 -0.27
N VAL A 39 -12.79 -15.73 0.17
CA VAL A 39 -13.55 -16.78 -0.52
C VAL A 39 -13.88 -16.43 -1.97
N LYS A 40 -14.14 -15.16 -2.28
CA LYS A 40 -14.42 -14.73 -3.67
C LYS A 40 -13.16 -14.80 -4.52
N VAL A 41 -12.00 -14.39 -3.98
CA VAL A 41 -10.73 -14.40 -4.71
C VAL A 41 -10.27 -15.83 -4.97
N VAL A 42 -10.40 -16.73 -3.99
CA VAL A 42 -10.08 -18.17 -4.17
C VAL A 42 -10.95 -18.78 -5.27
N ASN A 43 -12.27 -18.58 -5.22
CA ASN A 43 -13.18 -19.04 -6.28
C ASN A 43 -12.83 -18.41 -7.64
N GLY A 44 -12.47 -17.13 -7.67
CA GLY A 44 -12.01 -16.45 -8.89
C GLY A 44 -10.74 -17.09 -9.48
N TRP A 45 -9.80 -17.50 -8.65
CA TRP A 45 -8.61 -18.25 -9.09
C TRP A 45 -8.97 -19.61 -9.68
N GLU A 46 -9.87 -20.37 -9.06
CA GLU A 46 -10.33 -21.67 -9.58
C GLU A 46 -11.00 -21.49 -10.95
N LEU A 47 -11.86 -20.50 -11.11
CA LEU A 47 -12.50 -20.18 -12.39
C LEU A 47 -11.45 -19.78 -13.46
N ALA A 48 -10.50 -18.92 -13.10
CA ALA A 48 -9.44 -18.50 -14.02
C ALA A 48 -8.56 -19.67 -14.48
N LEU A 49 -8.20 -20.57 -13.54
CA LEU A 49 -7.47 -21.80 -13.87
C LEU A 49 -8.29 -22.78 -14.74
N GLY A 50 -9.62 -22.74 -14.62
CA GLY A 50 -10.57 -23.44 -15.49
C GLY A 50 -10.76 -22.80 -16.86
N GLY A 51 -10.14 -21.64 -17.13
CA GLY A 51 -10.18 -20.92 -18.40
C GLY A 51 -11.20 -19.79 -18.47
N ASP A 52 -11.92 -19.50 -17.37
CA ASP A 52 -12.81 -18.33 -17.30
C ASP A 52 -12.00 -17.05 -16.95
N LEU A 53 -11.79 -16.23 -17.97
CA LEU A 53 -11.14 -14.92 -17.85
C LEU A 53 -12.13 -13.78 -18.08
N SER A 54 -13.38 -13.95 -17.66
CA SER A 54 -14.40 -12.92 -17.73
C SER A 54 -14.01 -11.66 -16.94
N SER A 55 -14.60 -10.53 -17.27
CA SER A 55 -14.35 -9.25 -16.57
C SER A 55 -14.58 -9.36 -15.08
N ASP A 56 -15.58 -10.12 -14.65
CA ASP A 56 -15.94 -10.29 -13.23
C ASP A 56 -14.89 -11.09 -12.47
N VAL A 57 -14.36 -12.16 -13.07
CA VAL A 57 -13.25 -12.94 -12.51
C VAL A 57 -12.01 -12.06 -12.39
N LEU A 58 -11.64 -11.35 -13.45
CA LEU A 58 -10.47 -10.47 -13.44
C LEU A 58 -10.62 -9.32 -12.43
N ALA A 59 -11.81 -8.71 -12.33
CA ALA A 59 -12.08 -7.68 -11.32
C ALA A 59 -11.95 -8.23 -9.90
N THR A 60 -12.47 -9.43 -9.64
CA THR A 60 -12.34 -10.11 -8.34
C THR A 60 -10.86 -10.35 -7.99
N LEU A 61 -10.07 -10.85 -8.91
CA LEU A 61 -8.62 -11.06 -8.68
C LEU A 61 -7.87 -9.74 -8.48
N ALA A 62 -8.26 -8.67 -9.15
CA ALA A 62 -7.67 -7.35 -8.98
C ALA A 62 -7.87 -6.79 -7.56
N THR A 63 -8.87 -7.26 -6.80
CA THR A 63 -9.10 -6.82 -5.42
C THR A 63 -7.92 -7.12 -4.48
N THR A 64 -7.05 -8.06 -4.82
CA THR A 64 -5.79 -8.32 -4.10
C THR A 64 -4.87 -7.11 -4.05
N LEU A 65 -5.01 -6.19 -4.99
CA LEU A 65 -4.26 -4.93 -5.04
C LEU A 65 -5.16 -3.73 -4.71
N THR A 66 -6.35 -3.65 -5.32
CA THR A 66 -7.22 -2.47 -5.21
C THR A 66 -7.72 -2.21 -3.79
N ALA A 67 -7.93 -3.26 -2.99
CA ALA A 67 -8.31 -3.15 -1.58
C ALA A 67 -7.31 -2.33 -0.76
N GLY A 68 -6.03 -2.30 -1.15
CA GLY A 68 -5.00 -1.48 -0.53
C GLY A 68 -5.14 0.02 -0.74
N PHE A 69 -6.08 0.46 -1.59
CA PHE A 69 -6.36 1.87 -1.87
C PHE A 69 -7.67 2.35 -1.25
N LEU A 70 -8.41 1.45 -0.59
CA LEU A 70 -9.71 1.73 0.03
C LEU A 70 -9.55 1.90 1.55
N HIS A 71 -10.46 2.66 2.15
CA HIS A 71 -10.46 2.89 3.60
C HIS A 71 -11.90 2.91 4.14
N ALA A 72 -12.09 2.35 5.34
CA ALA A 72 -13.41 2.25 5.96
C ALA A 72 -13.99 3.62 6.33
N ASP A 73 -13.13 4.52 6.79
CA ASP A 73 -13.51 5.84 7.27
C ASP A 73 -12.34 6.85 7.22
N GLY A 74 -12.63 8.10 7.54
CA GLY A 74 -11.66 9.20 7.50
C GLY A 74 -10.54 9.05 8.53
N SER A 75 -10.76 8.42 9.67
CA SER A 75 -9.73 8.19 10.69
C SER A 75 -8.76 7.12 10.25
N HIS A 76 -9.27 6.03 9.64
CA HIS A 76 -8.46 4.97 9.04
C HIS A 76 -7.62 5.50 7.87
N LEU A 77 -8.23 6.30 6.98
CA LEU A 77 -7.52 6.97 5.89
C LEU A 77 -6.43 7.91 6.44
N GLY A 78 -6.77 8.80 7.37
CA GLY A 78 -5.85 9.78 7.92
C GLY A 78 -4.65 9.15 8.60
N GLY A 79 -4.84 8.08 9.38
CA GLY A 79 -3.77 7.32 10.01
C GLY A 79 -2.82 6.73 8.97
N ASN A 80 -3.34 6.04 7.96
CA ASN A 80 -2.52 5.47 6.88
C ASN A 80 -1.75 6.55 6.10
N MET A 81 -2.39 7.67 5.76
CA MET A 81 -1.74 8.78 5.03
C MET A 81 -0.64 9.45 5.83
N LEU A 82 -0.81 9.58 7.15
CA LEU A 82 0.24 10.09 8.03
C LEU A 82 1.49 9.18 8.00
N PHE A 83 1.32 7.88 8.19
CA PHE A 83 2.43 6.94 8.17
C PHE A 83 3.04 6.77 6.77
N LEU A 84 2.22 6.77 5.72
CA LEU A 84 2.70 6.80 4.34
C LEU A 84 3.57 8.04 4.07
N TRP A 85 3.16 9.21 4.58
CA TRP A 85 3.98 10.42 4.48
C TRP A 85 5.31 10.26 5.22
N LEU A 86 5.29 9.82 6.48
CA LEU A 86 6.48 9.69 7.31
C LEU A 86 7.50 8.73 6.70
N PHE A 87 7.10 7.50 6.41
CA PHE A 87 8.01 6.46 5.91
C PHE A 87 8.26 6.57 4.41
N GLY A 88 7.23 6.92 3.63
CA GLY A 88 7.33 7.07 2.19
C GLY A 88 8.31 8.14 1.77
N VAL A 89 8.29 9.32 2.43
CA VAL A 89 9.26 10.40 2.15
C VAL A 89 10.68 9.92 2.45
N VAL A 90 10.91 9.28 3.60
CA VAL A 90 12.24 8.81 3.98
C VAL A 90 12.75 7.75 3.00
N VAL A 91 11.95 6.74 2.68
CA VAL A 91 12.35 5.70 1.70
C VAL A 91 12.56 6.31 0.31
N CYS A 92 11.70 7.25 -0.11
CA CYS A 92 11.86 7.93 -1.39
C CYS A 92 13.15 8.77 -1.46
N GLU A 93 13.53 9.46 -0.38
CA GLU A 93 14.76 10.22 -0.29
C GLU A 93 16.01 9.31 -0.29
N LEU A 94 15.93 8.14 0.34
CA LEU A 94 17.06 7.22 0.49
C LEU A 94 17.30 6.36 -0.75
N CYS A 95 16.23 5.83 -1.34
CA CYS A 95 16.30 4.79 -2.37
C CYS A 95 15.62 5.21 -3.69
N GLY A 96 14.90 6.33 -3.70
CA GLY A 96 14.16 6.81 -4.85
C GLY A 96 12.73 6.27 -4.92
N TRP A 97 11.91 6.93 -5.74
CA TRP A 97 10.49 6.69 -5.86
C TRP A 97 10.10 5.26 -6.29
N ARG A 98 10.94 4.61 -7.11
CA ARG A 98 10.68 3.24 -7.59
C ARG A 98 10.71 2.23 -6.43
N TRP A 99 11.70 2.37 -5.56
CA TRP A 99 11.81 1.52 -4.37
C TRP A 99 10.73 1.83 -3.35
N MET A 100 10.38 3.10 -3.19
CA MET A 100 9.26 3.51 -2.34
C MET A 100 7.93 2.88 -2.82
N LEU A 101 7.65 2.93 -4.13
CA LEU A 101 6.46 2.28 -4.69
C LEU A 101 6.52 0.76 -4.55
N ALA A 102 7.65 0.11 -4.81
CA ALA A 102 7.79 -1.33 -4.64
C ALA A 102 7.59 -1.74 -3.16
N ALA A 103 8.21 -1.02 -2.22
CA ALA A 103 8.06 -1.26 -0.78
C ALA A 103 6.65 -0.96 -0.26
N PHE A 104 5.83 -0.24 -1.00
CA PHE A 104 4.41 -0.02 -0.71
C PHE A 104 3.52 -1.08 -1.37
N LEU A 105 3.67 -1.33 -2.68
CA LEU A 105 2.74 -2.18 -3.44
C LEU A 105 2.95 -3.68 -3.20
N LEU A 106 4.19 -4.15 -3.11
CA LEU A 106 4.46 -5.58 -2.91
C LEU A 106 3.93 -6.11 -1.58
N PRO A 107 4.05 -5.38 -0.45
CA PRO A 107 3.45 -5.84 0.81
C PRO A 107 1.92 -5.80 0.84
N ILE A 108 1.25 -4.94 0.06
CA ILE A 108 -0.20 -5.00 -0.13
C ILE A 108 -0.58 -6.36 -0.73
N ILE A 109 0.07 -6.74 -1.84
CA ILE A 109 -0.16 -8.02 -2.51
C ILE A 109 0.23 -9.18 -1.58
N GLY A 110 1.39 -9.09 -0.92
CA GLY A 110 1.86 -10.10 0.02
C GLY A 110 0.90 -10.30 1.21
N GLY A 111 0.37 -9.21 1.75
CA GLY A 111 -0.63 -9.25 2.82
C GLY A 111 -1.95 -9.88 2.36
N SER A 112 -2.40 -9.54 1.15
CA SER A 112 -3.57 -10.17 0.53
C SER A 112 -3.36 -11.68 0.34
N ILE A 113 -2.23 -12.10 -0.21
CA ILE A 113 -1.88 -13.52 -0.35
C ILE A 113 -1.82 -14.19 1.02
N GLY A 114 -1.20 -13.55 2.02
CA GLY A 114 -1.16 -14.07 3.39
C GLY A 114 -2.55 -14.31 3.97
N GLN A 115 -3.48 -13.38 3.78
CA GLN A 115 -4.87 -13.52 4.20
C GLN A 115 -5.56 -14.71 3.50
N LEU A 116 -5.37 -14.85 2.17
CA LEU A 116 -5.93 -15.98 1.42
C LEU A 116 -5.38 -17.33 1.88
N LEU A 117 -4.12 -17.40 2.28
CA LEU A 117 -3.50 -18.64 2.77
C LEU A 117 -3.93 -19.00 4.20
N LEU A 118 -4.18 -18.00 5.05
CA LEU A 118 -4.54 -18.21 6.46
C LEU A 118 -6.04 -18.49 6.64
N ASP A 119 -6.90 -17.84 5.85
CA ASP A 119 -8.35 -17.97 5.96
C ASP A 119 -9.02 -17.88 4.56
N PRO A 120 -8.84 -18.90 3.69
CA PRO A 120 -9.31 -18.87 2.31
C PRO A 120 -10.85 -18.83 2.19
N GLU A 121 -11.56 -19.34 3.18
CA GLU A 121 -13.02 -19.42 3.20
C GLU A 121 -13.68 -18.20 3.83
N SER A 122 -12.91 -17.21 4.31
CA SER A 122 -13.44 -16.03 4.97
C SER A 122 -14.37 -15.22 4.06
N PRO A 123 -15.62 -14.98 4.49
CA PRO A 123 -16.54 -14.09 3.78
C PRO A 123 -16.33 -12.61 4.17
N ILE A 124 -15.42 -12.34 5.12
CA ILE A 124 -15.22 -11.00 5.67
C ILE A 124 -14.36 -10.18 4.71
N PRO A 125 -14.88 -9.05 4.20
CA PRO A 125 -14.09 -8.19 3.32
C PRO A 125 -12.98 -7.45 4.08
N GLY A 126 -11.82 -7.30 3.42
CA GLY A 126 -10.68 -6.55 3.91
C GLY A 126 -10.35 -5.35 3.02
N LEU A 127 -9.78 -4.30 3.62
CA LEU A 127 -9.35 -3.09 2.92
C LEU A 127 -8.29 -2.33 3.74
N GLY A 128 -7.56 -1.45 3.07
CA GLY A 128 -6.67 -0.51 3.73
C GLY A 128 -5.23 -0.54 3.23
N ALA A 129 -4.60 0.64 3.19
CA ALA A 129 -3.21 0.81 2.80
C ALA A 129 -2.19 0.29 3.84
N SER A 130 -2.66 -0.22 4.98
CA SER A 130 -1.82 -0.61 6.11
C SER A 130 -0.73 -1.62 5.75
N GLY A 131 -1.02 -2.60 4.88
CA GLY A 131 -0.02 -3.54 4.37
C GLY A 131 1.16 -2.84 3.68
N GLY A 132 0.86 -1.85 2.83
CA GLY A 132 1.87 -1.03 2.15
C GLY A 132 2.64 -0.12 3.11
N VAL A 133 1.94 0.47 4.09
CA VAL A 133 2.56 1.32 5.13
C VAL A 133 3.53 0.49 5.97
N MET A 134 3.11 -0.68 6.47
CA MET A 134 3.97 -1.61 7.22
C MET A 134 5.15 -2.10 6.37
N GLY A 135 4.94 -2.25 5.06
CA GLY A 135 6.02 -2.56 4.11
C GLY A 135 7.08 -1.47 4.04
N LEU A 136 6.67 -0.19 3.99
CA LEU A 136 7.60 0.95 4.04
C LEU A 136 8.33 1.04 5.38
N GLU A 137 7.64 0.80 6.49
CA GLU A 137 8.26 0.73 7.82
C GLU A 137 9.32 -0.37 7.88
N GLY A 138 8.95 -1.59 7.47
CA GLY A 138 9.87 -2.73 7.46
C GLY A 138 11.08 -2.50 6.55
N PHE A 139 10.86 -1.90 5.37
CA PHE A 139 11.93 -1.53 4.46
C PHE A 139 12.87 -0.50 5.08
N TYR A 140 12.32 0.54 5.72
CA TYR A 140 13.11 1.54 6.44
C TYR A 140 13.93 0.93 7.58
N PHE A 141 13.33 0.09 8.41
CA PHE A 141 14.04 -0.60 9.49
C PHE A 141 15.14 -1.51 8.97
N GLY A 142 14.88 -2.26 7.88
CA GLY A 142 15.89 -3.06 7.21
C GLY A 142 17.09 -2.23 6.76
N LEU A 143 16.85 -1.06 6.15
CA LEU A 143 17.91 -0.14 5.78
C LEU A 143 18.69 0.39 7.00
N ALA A 144 17.98 0.72 8.09
CA ALA A 144 18.61 1.23 9.30
C ALA A 144 19.53 0.19 9.97
N PHE A 145 19.15 -1.09 9.94
CA PHE A 145 19.98 -2.19 10.45
C PHE A 145 21.19 -2.48 9.56
N LEU A 146 20.99 -2.47 8.23
CA LEU A 146 22.07 -2.79 7.28
C LEU A 146 23.06 -1.64 7.10
N HIS A 147 22.62 -0.39 7.26
CA HIS A 147 23.39 0.81 7.04
C HIS A 147 23.26 1.78 8.22
N PRO A 148 23.81 1.46 9.40
CA PRO A 148 23.79 2.37 10.55
C PRO A 148 24.42 3.71 10.19
N ARG A 149 23.71 4.80 10.43
CA ARG A 149 24.11 6.15 10.07
C ARG A 149 24.66 6.89 11.27
N PRO A 150 25.87 7.44 11.19
CA PRO A 150 26.51 8.09 12.35
C PRO A 150 25.88 9.42 12.78
N SER A 151 24.99 10.04 11.94
CA SER A 151 24.54 11.43 12.13
C SER A 151 23.03 11.66 12.02
N SER A 152 22.20 10.64 12.24
CA SER A 152 20.75 10.82 12.25
C SER A 152 20.29 11.35 13.61
N TYR A 153 20.17 12.68 13.76
CA TYR A 153 19.78 13.29 15.02
C TYR A 153 18.26 13.24 15.27
N VAL A 154 17.45 13.25 14.23
CA VAL A 154 15.98 13.30 14.37
C VAL A 154 15.32 12.47 13.27
N TRP A 155 14.78 11.31 13.63
CA TRP A 155 13.87 10.56 12.79
C TRP A 155 12.45 11.19 12.82
N PRO A 156 11.70 11.29 11.71
CA PRO A 156 12.00 10.94 10.31
C PRO A 156 12.66 12.08 9.50
N LEU A 157 13.15 13.12 10.15
CA LEU A 157 13.74 14.30 9.54
C LEU A 157 15.26 14.16 9.33
N ALA A 158 15.81 12.97 9.63
CA ALA A 158 17.21 12.69 9.44
C ALA A 158 17.65 12.94 7.98
N ARG A 159 18.69 13.77 7.81
CA ARG A 159 19.28 14.00 6.48
C ARG A 159 20.06 12.79 6.04
N PRO A 160 19.96 12.39 4.74
CA PRO A 160 20.89 11.39 4.21
C PRO A 160 22.32 11.89 4.41
N VAL A 161 23.17 11.01 4.87
CA VAL A 161 24.62 11.29 4.92
C VAL A 161 25.14 11.12 3.49
N ASN A 162 25.64 12.21 2.90
CA ASN A 162 26.37 12.15 1.62
C ASN A 162 27.71 11.47 1.83
#